data_7bff83656e4c333de73dd26b6fe1b7fa
#
_entry.id   7bff83656e4c333de73dd26b6fe1b7fa
#
_cell.length_a   1.000
_cell.length_b   1.000
_cell.length_c   1.000
_cell.angle_alpha   90.00
_cell.angle_beta   90.00
_cell.angle_gamma   90.00
#
_symmetry.space_group_name_H-M   'P 1'
#
loop_
_entity.id
_entity.type
_entity.pdbx_description
1 polymer ?
#
loop_
_entity_poly.entity_id
_entity_poly.type
_entity_poly.pdbx_seq_one_letter_code
_entity_poly.pdbx_strand_id
1 'polypeptide(L)'
;MGKLLRQIKIKAGIKMRDVVKNQSQPVRSTQRSRRKKRRNLSLYYLMIFIIVSAVGVTLSLTVFFNIAEINVSGDSQYDKNQIIKCSNINIGDNLFRTNFKKSEEKILKELVYIDNVQIQRQFPDKLNIKVNASIEYANIEYDGGYLLISRKEKILDNIASPKEGLIVIKGTEPVITQKGEKFVSKDGNKDKLLSSLTEQILNSEFEKITQIDISDSYNVKLLYDNRITIELGTQSDLEYKIKYSKELVNEKIGNNKKGSLFMSDSKSN
;
A
#
# COMPACT_ATOMS: atom_id res chain seq x y z
N MET A 1 -18.48 -6.58 -117.84
CA MET A 1 -19.28 -7.19 -116.74
C MET A 1 -18.45 -7.64 -115.52
N GLY A 2 -17.12 -7.72 -115.56
CA GLY A 2 -16.27 -8.21 -114.46
C GLY A 2 -15.85 -7.17 -113.41
N LYS A 3 -15.91 -5.84 -113.66
CA LYS A 3 -15.46 -4.80 -112.69
C LYS A 3 -16.53 -4.39 -111.68
N LEU A 4 -17.80 -4.56 -111.94
CA LEU A 4 -18.91 -4.18 -111.06
C LEU A 4 -19.11 -5.13 -109.87
N LEU A 5 -18.91 -6.44 -110.12
CA LEU A 5 -19.06 -7.50 -109.09
C LEU A 5 -17.91 -7.51 -108.07
N ARG A 6 -16.73 -6.95 -108.39
CA ARG A 6 -15.60 -6.83 -107.47
C ARG A 6 -15.75 -5.72 -106.47
N GLN A 7 -16.44 -4.63 -106.86
CA GLN A 7 -16.74 -3.47 -105.95
C GLN A 7 -17.80 -3.82 -104.93
N ILE A 8 -18.79 -4.63 -105.31
CA ILE A 8 -19.87 -5.06 -104.38
C ILE A 8 -19.35 -6.01 -103.29
N LYS A 9 -18.41 -6.92 -103.62
CA LYS A 9 -17.82 -7.84 -102.63
C LYS A 9 -16.91 -7.12 -101.57
N ILE A 10 -16.22 -6.06 -101.97
CA ILE A 10 -15.35 -5.27 -101.02
C ILE A 10 -16.20 -4.40 -100.07
N LYS A 11 -17.34 -3.85 -100.54
CA LYS A 11 -18.25 -3.08 -99.67
C LYS A 11 -19.02 -3.97 -98.68
N ALA A 12 -19.37 -5.18 -99.00
CA ALA A 12 -20.02 -6.15 -98.13
C ALA A 12 -19.06 -6.67 -97.02
N GLY A 13 -17.77 -6.86 -97.36
CA GLY A 13 -16.76 -7.33 -96.39
C GLY A 13 -16.41 -6.31 -95.31
N ILE A 14 -16.43 -5.00 -95.64
CA ILE A 14 -16.16 -3.94 -94.65
C ILE A 14 -17.33 -3.77 -93.69
N LYS A 15 -18.57 -3.94 -94.17
CA LYS A 15 -19.74 -3.79 -93.29
C LYS A 15 -19.93 -4.95 -92.34
N MET A 16 -19.43 -6.16 -92.61
CA MET A 16 -19.44 -7.27 -91.64
C MET A 16 -18.35 -7.21 -90.58
N ARG A 17 -17.24 -6.51 -90.78
CA ARG A 17 -16.19 -6.41 -89.82
C ARG A 17 -16.55 -5.37 -88.67
N ASP A 18 -17.29 -4.33 -89.01
CA ASP A 18 -17.66 -3.32 -87.99
C ASP A 18 -18.82 -3.74 -87.06
N VAL A 19 -19.66 -4.68 -87.51
CA VAL A 19 -20.77 -5.27 -86.70
C VAL A 19 -20.29 -6.33 -85.70
N VAL A 20 -19.16 -6.97 -85.92
CA VAL A 20 -18.65 -8.01 -84.99
C VAL A 20 -17.76 -7.38 -83.86
N LYS A 21 -17.36 -6.12 -83.97
CA LYS A 21 -16.47 -5.51 -82.98
C LYS A 21 -17.17 -4.80 -81.84
N ASN A 22 -18.51 -4.79 -81.84
CA ASN A 22 -19.30 -4.11 -80.83
C ASN A 22 -20.09 -5.04 -79.90
N GLN A 23 -19.74 -6.32 -79.85
CA GLN A 23 -20.31 -7.27 -78.87
C GLN A 23 -19.28 -7.67 -77.85
N SER A 24 -19.64 -7.31 -76.59
CA SER A 24 -19.07 -7.81 -75.29
C SER A 24 -17.78 -7.19 -74.84
N GLN A 25 -17.89 -5.96 -74.23
CA GLN A 25 -17.09 -5.74 -73.06
C GLN A 25 -17.86 -6.23 -71.83
N PRO A 26 -17.36 -7.19 -71.07
CA PRO A 26 -18.00 -7.58 -69.81
C PRO A 26 -17.82 -6.47 -68.81
N VAL A 27 -18.94 -5.94 -68.32
CA VAL A 27 -18.97 -4.98 -67.22
C VAL A 27 -18.42 -5.68 -65.94
N ARG A 28 -17.10 -5.59 -65.74
CA ARG A 28 -16.40 -6.09 -64.54
C ARG A 28 -16.22 -5.01 -63.48
N SER A 29 -17.23 -4.18 -63.22
CA SER A 29 -17.05 -3.07 -62.22
C SER A 29 -18.02 -3.04 -61.03
N THR A 30 -18.98 -3.98 -60.96
CA THR A 30 -19.99 -3.88 -59.89
C THR A 30 -19.69 -4.68 -58.60
N GLN A 31 -18.81 -5.70 -58.67
CA GLN A 31 -18.54 -6.49 -57.47
C GLN A 31 -17.50 -5.86 -56.51
N ARG A 32 -16.52 -5.10 -57.01
CA ARG A 32 -15.53 -4.43 -56.15
C ARG A 32 -16.10 -3.22 -55.40
N SER A 33 -17.02 -2.48 -55.97
CA SER A 33 -17.69 -1.34 -55.31
C SER A 33 -18.69 -1.81 -54.26
N ARG A 34 -19.40 -2.92 -54.49
CA ARG A 34 -20.32 -3.50 -53.47
C ARG A 34 -19.56 -4.07 -52.26
N ARG A 35 -18.38 -4.69 -52.47
CA ARG A 35 -17.51 -5.16 -51.35
C ARG A 35 -16.90 -4.04 -50.55
N LYS A 36 -16.46 -2.91 -51.15
CA LYS A 36 -15.97 -1.73 -50.44
C LYS A 36 -17.09 -1.06 -49.62
N LYS A 37 -18.28 -0.92 -50.22
CA LYS A 37 -19.44 -0.29 -49.51
C LYS A 37 -19.91 -1.14 -48.33
N ARG A 38 -19.93 -2.48 -48.43
CA ARG A 38 -20.24 -3.39 -47.31
C ARG A 38 -19.18 -3.36 -46.23
N ARG A 39 -17.89 -3.23 -46.57
CA ARG A 39 -16.79 -3.15 -45.61
C ARG A 39 -16.80 -1.85 -44.84
N ASN A 40 -17.17 -0.73 -45.45
CA ASN A 40 -17.32 0.56 -44.77
C ASN A 40 -18.57 0.57 -43.88
N LEU A 41 -19.65 -0.06 -44.25
CA LEU A 41 -20.82 -0.23 -43.38
C LEU A 41 -20.50 -1.11 -42.17
N SER A 42 -19.74 -2.20 -42.33
CA SER A 42 -19.31 -3.05 -41.22
C SER A 42 -18.40 -2.30 -40.26
N LEU A 43 -17.48 -1.47 -40.75
CA LEU A 43 -16.64 -0.59 -39.91
C LEU A 43 -17.47 0.45 -39.16
N TYR A 44 -18.49 1.00 -39.81
CA TYR A 44 -19.41 1.95 -39.21
C TYR A 44 -20.22 1.33 -38.05
N TYR A 45 -20.78 0.13 -38.26
CA TYR A 45 -21.48 -0.61 -37.20
C TYR A 45 -20.54 -1.03 -36.06
N LEU A 46 -19.32 -1.42 -36.39
CA LEU A 46 -18.28 -1.69 -35.37
C LEU A 46 -17.98 -0.46 -34.53
N MET A 47 -17.86 0.70 -35.18
CA MET A 47 -17.60 1.96 -34.49
C MET A 47 -18.76 2.37 -33.56
N ILE A 48 -20.01 2.23 -34.04
CA ILE A 48 -21.21 2.46 -33.23
C ILE A 48 -21.24 1.49 -32.04
N PHE A 49 -20.97 0.21 -32.27
CA PHE A 49 -20.92 -0.79 -31.20
C PHE A 49 -19.89 -0.43 -30.13
N ILE A 50 -18.69 0.01 -30.51
CA ILE A 50 -17.64 0.44 -29.59
C ILE A 50 -18.12 1.66 -28.78
N ILE A 51 -18.74 2.65 -29.44
CA ILE A 51 -19.25 3.86 -28.76
C ILE A 51 -20.35 3.49 -27.76
N VAL A 52 -21.35 2.69 -28.19
CA VAL A 52 -22.46 2.25 -27.32
C VAL A 52 -21.93 1.42 -26.14
N SER A 53 -20.98 0.53 -26.40
CA SER A 53 -20.33 -0.26 -25.35
C SER A 53 -19.55 0.64 -24.38
N ALA A 54 -18.80 1.62 -24.88
CA ALA A 54 -18.07 2.57 -24.03
C ALA A 54 -19.00 3.41 -23.15
N VAL A 55 -20.11 3.89 -23.71
CA VAL A 55 -21.15 4.61 -22.96
C VAL A 55 -21.79 3.69 -21.92
N GLY A 56 -22.15 2.45 -22.30
CA GLY A 56 -22.71 1.46 -21.38
C GLY A 56 -21.79 1.14 -20.23
N VAL A 57 -20.50 0.91 -20.48
CA VAL A 57 -19.49 0.68 -19.45
C VAL A 57 -19.33 1.91 -18.56
N THR A 58 -19.29 3.11 -19.12
CA THR A 58 -19.14 4.35 -18.34
C THR A 58 -20.31 4.57 -17.41
N LEU A 59 -21.53 4.38 -17.91
CA LEU A 59 -22.77 4.50 -17.10
C LEU A 59 -22.80 3.40 -16.01
N SER A 60 -22.43 2.18 -16.36
CA SER A 60 -22.34 1.09 -15.40
C SER A 60 -21.37 1.43 -14.26
N LEU A 61 -20.16 1.88 -14.57
CA LEU A 61 -19.14 2.24 -13.56
C LEU A 61 -19.56 3.45 -12.71
N THR A 62 -20.38 4.35 -13.21
CA THR A 62 -20.78 5.56 -12.46
C THR A 62 -21.99 5.36 -11.58
N VAL A 63 -22.90 4.44 -11.91
CA VAL A 63 -24.19 4.26 -11.20
C VAL A 63 -24.13 3.06 -10.25
N PHE A 64 -23.59 1.92 -10.73
CA PHE A 64 -23.65 0.67 -9.96
C PHE A 64 -22.57 0.53 -8.88
N PHE A 65 -21.51 1.35 -8.92
CA PHE A 65 -20.40 1.26 -7.98
C PHE A 65 -20.35 2.43 -6.99
N ASN A 66 -21.51 2.98 -6.66
CA ASN A 66 -21.61 3.94 -5.57
C ASN A 66 -21.69 3.20 -4.23
N ILE A 67 -20.97 3.69 -3.24
CA ILE A 67 -20.91 3.11 -1.90
C ILE A 67 -22.28 3.19 -1.24
N ALA A 68 -22.92 2.05 -1.00
CA ALA A 68 -24.17 1.93 -0.27
C ALA A 68 -23.93 1.61 1.22
N GLU A 69 -22.81 0.94 1.54
CA GLU A 69 -22.50 0.49 2.89
C GLU A 69 -21.01 0.62 3.18
N ILE A 70 -20.65 1.16 4.36
CA ILE A 70 -19.28 1.23 4.86
C ILE A 70 -19.20 0.40 6.14
N ASN A 71 -18.42 -0.68 6.08
CA ASN A 71 -18.14 -1.53 7.22
C ASN A 71 -16.78 -1.19 7.83
N VAL A 72 -16.71 -1.18 9.17
CA VAL A 72 -15.45 -1.05 9.90
C VAL A 72 -15.23 -2.31 10.71
N SER A 73 -14.04 -2.91 10.54
CA SER A 73 -13.62 -4.15 11.18
C SER A 73 -12.23 -4.03 11.80
N GLY A 74 -11.91 -4.91 12.74
CA GLY A 74 -10.63 -4.92 13.46
C GLY A 74 -10.74 -4.27 14.84
N ASP A 75 -9.59 -4.15 15.51
CA ASP A 75 -9.50 -3.62 16.86
C ASP A 75 -9.22 -2.12 16.84
N SER A 76 -10.00 -1.37 17.61
CA SER A 76 -9.84 0.08 17.76
C SER A 76 -10.51 0.55 19.04
N GLN A 77 -9.89 1.54 19.69
CA GLN A 77 -10.55 2.28 20.76
C GLN A 77 -11.48 3.40 20.27
N TYR A 78 -11.44 3.70 18.95
CA TYR A 78 -12.35 4.67 18.33
C TYR A 78 -13.63 4.00 17.88
N ASP A 79 -14.75 4.72 18.02
CA ASP A 79 -16.02 4.25 17.47
C ASP A 79 -15.99 4.17 15.94
N LYS A 80 -16.76 3.22 15.39
CA LYS A 80 -16.85 3.02 13.93
C LYS A 80 -17.22 4.29 13.18
N ASN A 81 -18.16 5.08 13.73
CA ASN A 81 -18.59 6.34 13.13
C ASN A 81 -17.48 7.40 13.12
N GLN A 82 -16.59 7.41 14.14
CA GLN A 82 -15.43 8.31 14.17
C GLN A 82 -14.45 7.94 13.05
N ILE A 83 -14.19 6.64 12.84
CA ILE A 83 -13.31 6.15 11.78
C ILE A 83 -13.87 6.49 10.40
N ILE A 84 -15.17 6.24 10.18
CA ILE A 84 -15.85 6.58 8.91
C ILE A 84 -15.77 8.08 8.65
N LYS A 85 -16.10 8.91 9.65
CA LYS A 85 -16.06 10.36 9.52
C LYS A 85 -14.65 10.87 9.23
N CYS A 86 -13.63 10.31 9.91
CA CYS A 86 -12.22 10.65 9.69
C CYS A 86 -11.76 10.26 8.27
N SER A 87 -12.24 9.14 7.73
CA SER A 87 -11.89 8.69 6.38
C SER A 87 -12.29 9.69 5.28
N ASN A 88 -13.26 10.57 5.57
CA ASN A 88 -13.90 11.48 4.61
C ASN A 88 -14.49 10.77 3.39
N ILE A 89 -14.93 9.52 3.57
CA ILE A 89 -15.66 8.72 2.58
C ILE A 89 -17.12 8.71 2.98
N ASN A 90 -18.01 9.01 2.03
CA ASN A 90 -19.42 9.10 2.27
C ASN A 90 -20.20 8.02 1.49
N ILE A 91 -21.36 7.66 2.01
CA ILE A 91 -22.34 6.88 1.24
C ILE A 91 -22.72 7.69 0.01
N GLY A 92 -22.76 7.04 -1.16
CA GLY A 92 -22.97 7.67 -2.45
C GLY A 92 -21.69 8.02 -3.21
N ASP A 93 -20.52 8.03 -2.57
CA ASP A 93 -19.25 8.20 -3.26
C ASP A 93 -18.98 7.00 -4.18
N ASN A 94 -18.26 7.22 -5.27
CA ASN A 94 -17.98 6.14 -6.22
C ASN A 94 -16.72 5.38 -5.85
N LEU A 95 -16.82 4.04 -5.76
CA LEU A 95 -15.73 3.12 -5.38
C LEU A 95 -14.46 3.28 -6.23
N PHE A 96 -14.56 3.67 -7.51
CA PHE A 96 -13.42 3.79 -8.41
C PHE A 96 -12.80 5.19 -8.43
N ARG A 97 -13.57 6.23 -8.06
CA ARG A 97 -13.13 7.63 -8.04
C ARG A 97 -12.54 8.04 -6.70
N THR A 98 -12.94 7.38 -5.62
CA THR A 98 -12.47 7.68 -4.26
C THR A 98 -11.01 7.28 -4.09
N ASN A 99 -10.20 8.21 -3.59
CA ASN A 99 -8.79 7.97 -3.30
C ASN A 99 -8.61 7.40 -1.89
N PHE A 100 -8.67 6.08 -1.78
CA PHE A 100 -8.59 5.39 -0.50
C PHE A 100 -7.24 5.59 0.20
N LYS A 101 -6.14 5.69 -0.54
CA LYS A 101 -4.82 5.93 0.06
C LYS A 101 -4.79 7.24 0.85
N LYS A 102 -5.38 8.31 0.32
CA LYS A 102 -5.49 9.58 1.03
C LYS A 102 -6.36 9.47 2.28
N SER A 103 -7.41 8.66 2.23
CA SER A 103 -8.27 8.40 3.39
C SER A 103 -7.55 7.58 4.46
N GLU A 104 -6.78 6.57 4.07
CA GLU A 104 -5.93 5.79 4.97
C GLU A 104 -4.89 6.67 5.67
N GLU A 105 -4.17 7.51 4.92
CA GLU A 105 -3.19 8.46 5.46
C GLU A 105 -3.84 9.43 6.46
N LYS A 106 -5.06 9.92 6.17
CA LYS A 106 -5.79 10.80 7.06
C LYS A 106 -6.19 10.12 8.36
N ILE A 107 -6.72 8.89 8.28
CA ILE A 107 -7.08 8.09 9.46
C ILE A 107 -5.84 7.86 10.33
N LEU A 108 -4.71 7.44 9.74
CA LEU A 108 -3.46 7.20 10.46
C LEU A 108 -2.91 8.43 11.14
N LYS A 109 -3.12 9.61 10.56
CA LYS A 109 -2.64 10.87 11.11
C LYS A 109 -3.55 11.43 12.21
N GLU A 110 -4.86 11.40 12.00
CA GLU A 110 -5.82 12.01 12.93
C GLU A 110 -6.20 11.07 14.07
N LEU A 111 -6.32 9.76 13.80
CA LEU A 111 -6.63 8.75 14.81
C LEU A 111 -5.36 8.06 15.29
N VAL A 112 -4.69 8.73 16.22
CA VAL A 112 -3.32 8.41 16.66
C VAL A 112 -3.17 6.96 17.13
N TYR A 113 -4.19 6.41 17.81
CA TYR A 113 -4.18 5.04 18.32
C TYR A 113 -4.60 3.99 17.28
N ILE A 114 -4.41 4.28 15.99
CA ILE A 114 -4.52 3.31 14.89
C ILE A 114 -3.16 3.16 14.21
N ASP A 115 -2.60 1.95 14.22
CA ASP A 115 -1.28 1.65 13.63
C ASP A 115 -1.36 1.19 12.19
N ASN A 116 -2.49 0.63 11.78
CA ASN A 116 -2.68 0.17 10.41
C ASN A 116 -4.13 0.38 9.97
N VAL A 117 -4.28 0.79 8.73
CA VAL A 117 -5.57 0.93 8.06
C VAL A 117 -5.47 0.31 6.68
N GLN A 118 -6.48 -0.42 6.29
CA GLN A 118 -6.65 -0.94 4.94
C GLN A 118 -8.09 -0.72 4.49
N ILE A 119 -8.26 0.00 3.40
CA ILE A 119 -9.57 0.25 2.81
C ILE A 119 -9.73 -0.64 1.59
N GLN A 120 -10.69 -1.57 1.66
CA GLN A 120 -10.91 -2.58 0.63
C GLN A 120 -12.32 -2.44 0.04
N ARG A 121 -12.36 -2.51 -1.30
CA ARG A 121 -13.63 -2.56 -2.05
C ARG A 121 -14.26 -3.93 -1.89
N GLN A 122 -15.53 -3.95 -1.55
CA GLN A 122 -16.36 -5.14 -1.61
C GLN A 122 -17.45 -4.89 -2.67
N PHE A 123 -17.21 -5.41 -3.87
CA PHE A 123 -18.13 -5.21 -4.99
C PHE A 123 -19.51 -5.82 -4.73
N PRO A 124 -20.60 -5.20 -5.26
CA PRO A 124 -20.58 -4.06 -6.18
C PRO A 124 -20.52 -2.67 -5.51
N ASP A 125 -20.97 -2.54 -4.25
CA ASP A 125 -21.35 -1.26 -3.64
C ASP A 125 -20.95 -1.12 -2.16
N LYS A 126 -20.08 -2.00 -1.65
CA LYS A 126 -19.64 -1.97 -0.25
C LYS A 126 -18.16 -1.62 -0.10
N LEU A 127 -17.85 -1.02 1.04
CA LEU A 127 -16.50 -0.69 1.45
C LEU A 127 -16.22 -1.30 2.82
N ASN A 128 -15.05 -1.90 2.99
CA ASN A 128 -14.57 -2.36 4.29
C ASN A 128 -13.32 -1.59 4.69
N ILE A 129 -13.36 -0.94 5.86
CA ILE A 129 -12.23 -0.27 6.50
C ILE A 129 -11.73 -1.19 7.60
N LYS A 130 -10.61 -1.86 7.38
CA LYS A 130 -9.97 -2.70 8.38
C LYS A 130 -8.93 -1.89 9.13
N VAL A 131 -9.04 -1.83 10.47
CA VAL A 131 -8.12 -1.08 11.34
C VAL A 131 -7.47 -2.01 12.36
N ASN A 132 -6.25 -1.65 12.77
CA ASN A 132 -5.57 -2.28 13.90
C ASN A 132 -5.16 -1.20 14.88
N ALA A 133 -5.48 -1.41 16.15
CA ALA A 133 -5.10 -0.49 17.22
C ALA A 133 -3.59 -0.39 17.40
N SER A 134 -3.12 0.79 17.77
CA SER A 134 -1.77 0.98 18.27
C SER A 134 -1.63 0.34 19.64
N ILE A 135 -0.61 -0.47 19.81
CA ILE A 135 -0.27 -1.05 21.11
C ILE A 135 0.79 -0.16 21.75
N GLU A 136 0.47 0.42 22.89
CA GLU A 136 1.42 1.18 23.67
C GLU A 136 2.61 0.29 24.07
N TYR A 137 3.81 0.82 23.96
CA TYR A 137 5.02 0.04 24.15
C TYR A 137 6.00 0.64 25.13
N ALA A 138 6.33 1.93 25.00
CA ALA A 138 7.35 2.55 25.80
C ALA A 138 7.12 4.04 26.03
N ASN A 139 7.80 4.56 27.06
CA ASN A 139 7.91 5.96 27.39
C ASN A 139 9.33 6.42 27.03
N ILE A 140 9.50 7.35 26.09
CA ILE A 140 10.81 7.94 25.76
C ILE A 140 10.99 9.18 26.65
N GLU A 141 12.02 9.18 27.48
CA GLU A 141 12.40 10.31 28.32
C GLU A 141 13.06 11.40 27.49
N TYR A 142 12.62 12.66 27.65
CA TYR A 142 13.21 13.84 27.04
C TYR A 142 13.00 15.07 27.94
N ASP A 143 13.62 16.20 27.62
CA ASP A 143 13.58 17.42 28.49
C ASP A 143 12.16 17.94 28.80
N GLY A 144 11.18 17.68 27.96
CA GLY A 144 9.78 18.08 28.11
C GLY A 144 8.90 17.08 28.88
N GLY A 145 9.44 15.96 29.35
CA GLY A 145 8.68 14.86 29.98
C GLY A 145 8.87 13.53 29.29
N TYR A 146 7.79 12.88 28.87
CA TYR A 146 7.83 11.58 28.22
C TYR A 146 6.99 11.55 26.96
N LEU A 147 7.50 10.92 25.90
CA LEU A 147 6.72 10.54 24.73
C LEU A 147 6.23 9.11 24.90
N LEU A 148 4.92 8.92 24.94
CA LEU A 148 4.33 7.59 24.85
C LEU A 148 4.38 7.14 23.38
N ILE A 149 5.01 6.00 23.11
CA ILE A 149 5.14 5.44 21.75
C ILE A 149 4.51 4.08 21.63
N SER A 150 4.06 3.75 20.41
CA SER A 150 3.60 2.41 20.04
C SER A 150 4.77 1.47 19.72
N ARG A 151 4.46 0.16 19.56
CA ARG A 151 5.44 -0.83 19.07
C ARG A 151 6.04 -0.49 17.70
N LYS A 152 5.36 0.36 16.92
CA LYS A 152 5.84 0.86 15.63
C LYS A 152 6.53 2.23 15.74
N GLU A 153 6.91 2.63 16.95
CA GLU A 153 7.58 3.90 17.22
C GLU A 153 6.73 5.13 16.85
N LYS A 154 5.40 4.99 16.79
CA LYS A 154 4.49 6.11 16.58
C LYS A 154 4.27 6.84 17.90
N ILE A 155 4.38 8.17 17.89
CA ILE A 155 4.12 9.02 19.06
C ILE A 155 2.62 9.04 19.32
N LEU A 156 2.20 8.48 20.44
CA LEU A 156 0.80 8.39 20.85
C LEU A 156 0.38 9.57 21.69
N ASP A 157 1.24 9.98 22.65
CA ASP A 157 0.96 11.09 23.54
C ASP A 157 2.25 11.74 24.09
N ASN A 158 2.11 12.97 24.64
CA ASN A 158 3.09 13.67 25.46
C ASN A 158 2.56 13.70 26.88
N ILE A 159 3.31 13.11 27.81
CA ILE A 159 2.90 12.94 29.19
C ILE A 159 3.98 13.47 30.14
N ALA A 160 3.55 14.03 31.26
CA ALA A 160 4.47 14.59 32.25
C ALA A 160 5.18 13.51 33.10
N SER A 161 4.56 12.34 33.25
CA SER A 161 5.11 11.20 34.00
C SER A 161 4.99 9.94 33.16
N PRO A 162 5.93 8.99 33.29
CA PRO A 162 5.88 7.78 32.49
C PRO A 162 4.65 6.93 32.87
N LYS A 163 4.02 6.34 31.86
CA LYS A 163 2.92 5.41 32.07
C LYS A 163 3.46 4.12 32.67
N GLU A 164 2.86 3.71 33.79
CA GLU A 164 3.27 2.49 34.50
C GLU A 164 3.10 1.23 33.66
N GLY A 165 3.96 0.25 33.90
CA GLY A 165 3.94 -1.03 33.20
C GLY A 165 4.56 -1.02 31.79
N LEU A 166 5.01 0.14 31.32
CA LEU A 166 5.71 0.28 30.04
C LEU A 166 7.20 0.53 30.23
N ILE A 167 7.98 0.16 29.21
CA ILE A 167 9.43 0.36 29.19
C ILE A 167 9.74 1.86 29.17
N VAL A 168 10.72 2.30 29.96
CA VAL A 168 11.28 3.66 29.90
C VAL A 168 12.54 3.65 29.06
N ILE A 169 12.57 4.42 27.99
CA ILE A 169 13.73 4.56 27.09
C ILE A 169 14.42 5.88 27.41
N LYS A 170 15.73 5.80 27.68
CA LYS A 170 16.60 6.94 28.02
C LYS A 170 17.72 7.11 27.02
N GLY A 171 18.23 8.35 26.97
CA GLY A 171 19.44 8.65 26.19
C GLY A 171 19.18 8.98 24.74
N THR A 172 17.96 9.32 24.38
CA THR A 172 17.61 9.81 23.04
C THR A 172 16.80 11.09 23.14
N GLU A 173 16.94 11.97 22.16
CA GLU A 173 16.21 13.23 22.07
C GLU A 173 15.36 13.27 20.80
N PRO A 174 14.06 13.59 20.87
CA PRO A 174 13.19 13.67 19.73
C PRO A 174 13.52 14.89 18.84
N VAL A 175 13.39 14.72 17.52
CA VAL A 175 13.35 15.83 16.55
C VAL A 175 11.99 16.51 16.59
N ILE A 176 10.93 15.71 16.73
CA ILE A 176 9.54 16.16 16.81
C ILE A 176 8.83 15.45 17.96
N THR A 177 7.85 16.12 18.52
CA THR A 177 7.03 15.59 19.63
C THR A 177 5.54 15.51 19.26
N GLN A 178 5.21 15.71 17.96
CA GLN A 178 3.84 15.76 17.49
C GLN A 178 3.20 14.36 17.51
N LYS A 179 2.00 14.26 18.12
CA LYS A 179 1.20 13.03 18.13
C LYS A 179 0.85 12.58 16.69
N GLY A 180 0.88 11.29 16.46
CA GLY A 180 0.59 10.66 15.17
C GLY A 180 1.80 10.52 14.25
N GLU A 181 2.88 11.24 14.50
CA GLU A 181 4.12 11.13 13.72
C GLU A 181 4.99 9.96 14.23
N LYS A 182 5.89 9.49 13.38
CA LYS A 182 6.89 8.50 13.79
C LYS A 182 7.94 9.18 14.65
N PHE A 183 8.34 8.53 15.75
CA PHE A 183 9.46 8.99 16.55
C PHE A 183 10.75 9.01 15.71
N VAL A 184 11.47 10.10 15.76
CA VAL A 184 12.79 10.28 15.14
C VAL A 184 13.70 10.96 16.12
N SER A 185 14.85 10.36 16.41
CA SER A 185 15.89 10.95 17.25
C SER A 185 16.72 11.99 16.49
N LYS A 186 17.25 12.98 17.21
CA LYS A 186 18.28 13.90 16.68
C LYS A 186 19.51 13.15 16.20
N ASP A 187 19.83 12.01 16.82
CA ASP A 187 20.91 11.11 16.40
C ASP A 187 20.32 9.90 15.64
N GLY A 188 20.47 9.89 14.33
CA GLY A 188 19.95 8.81 13.47
C GLY A 188 20.57 7.43 13.70
N ASN A 189 21.72 7.33 14.41
CA ASN A 189 22.27 6.05 14.82
C ASN A 189 21.44 5.46 15.98
N LYS A 190 20.94 6.32 16.87
CA LYS A 190 20.08 5.91 17.98
C LYS A 190 18.71 5.44 17.50
N ASP A 191 18.18 5.98 16.38
CA ASP A 191 16.96 5.46 15.75
C ASP A 191 17.11 4.01 15.33
N LYS A 192 18.20 3.71 14.61
CA LYS A 192 18.48 2.34 14.14
C LYS A 192 18.70 1.38 15.33
N LEU A 193 19.42 1.85 16.33
CA LEU A 193 19.67 1.08 17.54
C LEU A 193 18.37 0.79 18.29
N LEU A 194 17.52 1.80 18.48
CA LEU A 194 16.22 1.64 19.15
C LEU A 194 15.31 0.68 18.40
N SER A 195 15.17 0.83 17.08
CA SER A 195 14.36 -0.05 16.24
C SER A 195 14.87 -1.50 16.32
N SER A 196 16.18 -1.71 16.26
CA SER A 196 16.78 -3.06 16.36
C SER A 196 16.57 -3.66 17.76
N LEU A 197 16.76 -2.90 18.82
CA LEU A 197 16.52 -3.35 20.20
C LEU A 197 15.06 -3.74 20.41
N THR A 198 14.13 -2.88 19.98
CA THR A 198 12.70 -3.12 20.09
C THR A 198 12.31 -4.40 19.35
N GLU A 199 12.79 -4.58 18.13
CA GLU A 199 12.55 -5.78 17.33
C GLU A 199 13.06 -7.05 18.02
N GLN A 200 14.31 -7.03 18.50
CA GLN A 200 14.91 -8.21 19.16
C GLN A 200 14.27 -8.53 20.50
N ILE A 201 13.89 -7.53 21.29
CA ILE A 201 13.16 -7.74 22.55
C ILE A 201 11.79 -8.35 22.27
N LEU A 202 11.04 -7.86 21.29
CA LEU A 202 9.74 -8.39 20.91
C LEU A 202 9.85 -9.81 20.33
N ASN A 203 10.80 -10.07 19.42
CA ASN A 203 11.00 -11.37 18.80
C ASN A 203 11.47 -12.45 19.81
N SER A 204 12.24 -12.04 20.80
CA SER A 204 12.68 -12.95 21.88
C SER A 204 11.62 -13.15 22.96
N GLU A 205 10.52 -12.40 22.93
CA GLU A 205 9.52 -12.39 24.01
C GLU A 205 10.19 -12.15 25.39
N PHE A 206 11.14 -11.21 25.43
CA PHE A 206 11.84 -10.88 26.65
C PHE A 206 11.00 -9.90 27.48
N GLU A 207 10.10 -10.46 28.26
CA GLU A 207 9.21 -9.71 29.14
C GLU A 207 9.96 -9.12 30.34
N LYS A 208 9.29 -8.23 31.09
CA LYS A 208 9.77 -7.55 32.32
C LYS A 208 10.99 -6.64 32.13
N ILE A 209 11.34 -6.26 30.91
CA ILE A 209 12.25 -5.14 30.69
C ILE A 209 11.52 -3.87 31.11
N THR A 210 12.10 -3.14 32.05
CA THR A 210 11.50 -1.90 32.60
C THR A 210 12.17 -0.66 32.09
N GLN A 211 13.45 -0.74 31.69
CA GLN A 211 14.18 0.39 31.12
C GLN A 211 15.16 -0.07 30.03
N ILE A 212 15.32 0.77 29.01
CA ILE A 212 16.36 0.69 27.99
C ILE A 212 17.14 2.00 28.05
N ASP A 213 18.44 1.91 28.25
CA ASP A 213 19.33 3.07 28.26
C ASP A 213 20.29 2.99 27.06
N ILE A 214 20.13 3.95 26.15
CA ILE A 214 20.96 4.14 24.95
C ILE A 214 21.72 5.47 25.01
N SER A 215 21.95 6.02 26.19
CA SER A 215 22.73 7.26 26.38
C SER A 215 24.11 7.11 25.76
N ASP A 216 24.74 5.96 25.98
CA ASP A 216 25.98 5.54 25.31
C ASP A 216 25.68 4.43 24.32
N SER A 217 25.81 4.72 23.02
CA SER A 217 25.57 3.74 21.93
C SER A 217 26.57 2.56 21.91
N TYR A 218 27.68 2.68 22.61
CA TYR A 218 28.67 1.63 22.79
C TYR A 218 28.48 0.80 24.07
N ASN A 219 27.59 1.24 24.95
CA ASN A 219 27.30 0.56 26.21
C ASN A 219 25.79 0.59 26.51
N VAL A 220 25.03 -0.13 25.65
CA VAL A 220 23.58 -0.28 25.79
C VAL A 220 23.25 -1.06 27.05
N LYS A 221 22.30 -0.59 27.84
CA LYS A 221 21.88 -1.23 29.10
C LYS A 221 20.37 -1.49 29.09
N LEU A 222 19.99 -2.65 29.60
CA LEU A 222 18.61 -3.00 29.90
C LEU A 222 18.43 -3.14 31.41
N LEU A 223 17.32 -2.69 31.95
CA LEU A 223 16.93 -2.98 33.32
C LEU A 223 15.81 -4.03 33.33
N TYR A 224 16.06 -5.16 33.91
CA TYR A 224 15.10 -6.27 34.02
C TYR A 224 14.46 -6.26 35.40
N ASP A 225 13.13 -6.24 35.45
CA ASP A 225 12.33 -6.38 36.68
C ASP A 225 12.74 -5.38 37.79
N ASN A 226 13.22 -4.20 37.43
CA ASN A 226 13.77 -3.18 38.33
C ASN A 226 14.89 -3.68 39.28
N ARG A 227 15.60 -4.77 38.93
CA ARG A 227 16.56 -5.41 39.82
C ARG A 227 17.85 -5.88 39.17
N ILE A 228 17.86 -6.23 37.90
CA ILE A 228 19.05 -6.70 37.18
C ILE A 228 19.37 -5.72 36.05
N THR A 229 20.54 -5.09 36.12
CA THR A 229 21.08 -4.31 35.02
C THR A 229 21.83 -5.23 34.06
N ILE A 230 21.43 -5.29 32.81
CA ILE A 230 22.06 -6.09 31.75
C ILE A 230 22.82 -5.10 30.86
N GLU A 231 24.13 -5.18 30.88
CA GLU A 231 25.01 -4.38 30.02
C GLU A 231 25.30 -5.18 28.74
N LEU A 232 24.63 -4.79 27.65
CA LEU A 232 24.76 -5.44 26.34
C LEU A 232 26.06 -5.02 25.61
N GLY A 233 26.68 -3.90 26.03
CA GLY A 233 27.81 -3.31 25.32
C GLY A 233 27.42 -2.75 23.96
N THR A 234 28.18 -3.11 22.94
CA THR A 234 27.99 -2.60 21.56
C THR A 234 26.77 -3.22 20.87
N GLN A 235 26.42 -2.67 19.69
CA GLN A 235 25.31 -3.15 18.86
C GLN A 235 25.58 -4.52 18.19
N SER A 236 26.80 -5.05 18.31
CA SER A 236 27.14 -6.36 17.73
C SER A 236 26.35 -7.47 18.39
N ASP A 237 25.86 -8.40 17.59
CA ASP A 237 25.20 -9.63 18.06
C ASP A 237 24.03 -9.42 19.05
N LEU A 238 23.26 -8.32 18.90
CA LEU A 238 22.16 -7.98 19.79
C LEU A 238 21.14 -9.11 19.96
N GLU A 239 20.81 -9.84 18.89
CA GLU A 239 19.90 -10.97 18.95
C GLU A 239 20.40 -12.04 19.92
N TYR A 240 21.67 -12.45 19.78
CA TYR A 240 22.28 -13.44 20.66
C TYR A 240 22.34 -12.93 22.10
N LYS A 241 22.81 -11.70 22.32
CA LYS A 241 22.94 -11.09 23.65
C LYS A 241 21.58 -11.01 24.38
N ILE A 242 20.52 -10.61 23.68
CA ILE A 242 19.17 -10.51 24.26
C ILE A 242 18.62 -11.88 24.59
N LYS A 243 18.71 -12.87 23.68
CA LYS A 243 18.27 -14.25 23.94
C LYS A 243 19.03 -14.88 25.10
N TYR A 244 20.33 -14.76 25.11
CA TYR A 244 21.17 -15.30 26.18
C TYR A 244 20.90 -14.62 27.54
N SER A 245 20.70 -13.28 27.53
CA SER A 245 20.30 -12.55 28.71
C SER A 245 18.97 -13.07 29.29
N LYS A 246 17.97 -13.29 28.42
CA LYS A 246 16.68 -13.87 28.81
C LYS A 246 16.85 -15.22 29.50
N GLU A 247 17.64 -16.14 28.92
CA GLU A 247 17.92 -17.45 29.51
C GLU A 247 18.59 -17.34 30.89
N LEU A 248 19.60 -16.47 31.00
CA LEU A 248 20.32 -16.29 32.26
C LEU A 248 19.42 -15.73 33.38
N VAL A 249 18.60 -14.72 33.10
CA VAL A 249 17.74 -14.14 34.15
C VAL A 249 16.57 -15.03 34.50
N ASN A 250 16.08 -15.87 33.61
CA ASN A 250 14.97 -16.79 33.87
C ASN A 250 15.40 -18.08 34.53
N GLU A 251 16.55 -18.65 34.15
CA GLU A 251 16.96 -19.99 34.60
C GLU A 251 18.02 -19.97 35.71
N LYS A 252 18.94 -19.00 35.68
CA LYS A 252 20.13 -19.00 36.56
C LYS A 252 20.09 -17.95 37.67
N ILE A 253 19.30 -16.90 37.50
CA ILE A 253 19.24 -15.80 38.49
C ILE A 253 17.94 -15.89 39.29
N GLY A 254 18.04 -16.22 40.58
CA GLY A 254 16.88 -16.30 41.47
C GLY A 254 16.12 -14.97 41.58
N ASN A 255 14.81 -15.07 41.80
CA ASN A 255 13.89 -13.91 41.77
C ASN A 255 14.21 -12.77 42.76
N ASN A 256 14.96 -13.04 43.83
CA ASN A 256 15.31 -12.06 44.86
C ASN A 256 16.71 -11.47 44.70
N LYS A 257 17.47 -11.84 43.67
CA LYS A 257 18.83 -11.32 43.45
C LYS A 257 18.79 -9.99 42.68
N LYS A 258 19.65 -9.08 43.10
CA LYS A 258 19.94 -7.79 42.40
C LYS A 258 21.38 -7.80 41.94
N GLY A 259 21.71 -7.12 40.87
CA GLY A 259 23.07 -7.01 40.37
C GLY A 259 23.17 -6.63 38.91
N SER A 260 24.35 -6.80 38.34
CA SER A 260 24.64 -6.51 36.94
C SER A 260 25.09 -7.77 36.21
N LEU A 261 24.63 -7.90 34.99
CA LEU A 261 25.00 -8.95 34.03
C LEU A 261 25.74 -8.29 32.87
N PHE A 262 26.95 -8.71 32.60
CA PHE A 262 27.79 -8.15 31.53
C PHE A 262 27.83 -9.11 30.33
N MET A 263 27.40 -8.64 29.17
CA MET A 263 27.50 -9.37 27.92
C MET A 263 28.79 -8.92 27.20
N SER A 264 29.80 -9.79 27.15
CA SER A 264 30.97 -9.49 26.29
C SER A 264 30.62 -9.76 24.83
N ASP A 265 31.19 -8.96 23.93
CA ASP A 265 31.15 -9.28 22.51
C ASP A 265 31.79 -10.66 22.29
N SER A 266 31.14 -11.52 21.51
CA SER A 266 31.75 -12.82 21.16
C SER A 266 33.06 -12.53 20.44
N LYS A 267 34.18 -12.94 21.05
CA LYS A 267 35.45 -12.89 20.34
C LYS A 267 35.31 -13.85 19.16
N SER A 268 35.26 -13.29 17.94
CA SER A 268 35.52 -14.08 16.75
C SER A 268 36.92 -14.61 16.83
N ASN A 269 37.05 -15.88 17.19
CA ASN A 269 38.30 -16.63 16.99
C ASN A 269 38.45 -17.04 15.53
#